data_d28b772227cba711dc06719e485ff8b4
#
_entry.id   d28b772227cba711dc06719e485ff8b4
#
_cell.length_a   1.000
_cell.length_b   1.000
_cell.length_c   1.000
_cell.angle_alpha   90.00
_cell.angle_beta   90.00
_cell.angle_gamma   90.00
#
_symmetry.space_group_name_H-M   'P 1'
#
loop_
_entity.id
_entity.type
_entity.pdbx_description
1 polymer ?
#
loop_
_entity_poly.entity_id
_entity_poly.type
_entity_poly.pdbx_seq_one_letter_code
_entity_poly.pdbx_strand_id
1 'polypeptide(L)'
;NSYTKEIMRDTENLQKKIFKEIEGRIKLDDESLPFKDKKYDYWTKTTKEGNYSKKLRKKIGSDKIECYFDGDLEAKGKKFFSTGDLAVSNNDEFLAFSVDDKGGEYFTIFVRRIGDNKIIEKIEDTAGGIVWSYDDKSFFYRKHDSQKRPRQILQHRLGSPSTEDILIFEEKDERFTCSIDTTSCEKYYTIETSEHTTSETYYFHKDEKKFEPKLVLKREDGILYSLDSFDGYWYIHTNKDAEDFKILRCPNDKMNDWKDFVPAKSGTLIGGLTFLKKWIIRSEISNALSKV
;
A
#
# COMPACT_ATOMS: atom_id res chain seq x y z
N ASN A 1 -33.89 0.88 -4.53
CA ASN A 1 -33.91 -0.61 -4.51
C ASN A 1 -35.20 -1.21 -5.07
N SER A 2 -36.44 -0.68 -4.77
CA SER A 2 -37.69 -1.18 -5.34
C SER A 2 -37.77 -0.92 -6.85
N TYR A 3 -37.46 0.30 -7.29
CA TYR A 3 -37.36 0.67 -8.70
C TYR A 3 -36.42 -0.25 -9.49
N THR A 4 -35.20 -0.46 -8.96
CA THR A 4 -34.24 -1.36 -9.61
C THR A 4 -34.77 -2.79 -9.74
N LYS A 5 -35.41 -3.32 -8.70
CA LYS A 5 -36.02 -4.65 -8.73
C LYS A 5 -37.12 -4.76 -9.76
N GLU A 6 -37.97 -3.72 -9.90
CA GLU A 6 -39.04 -3.69 -10.88
C GLU A 6 -38.51 -3.68 -12.32
N ILE A 7 -37.55 -2.78 -12.62
CA ILE A 7 -36.96 -2.66 -13.96
C ILE A 7 -36.14 -3.91 -14.34
N MET A 8 -35.45 -4.52 -13.38
CA MET A 8 -34.57 -5.69 -13.62
C MET A 8 -35.29 -7.03 -13.51
N ARG A 9 -36.60 -7.07 -13.15
CA ARG A 9 -37.34 -8.30 -12.89
C ARG A 9 -37.23 -9.33 -14.02
N ASP A 10 -37.38 -8.89 -15.25
CA ASP A 10 -37.43 -9.78 -16.42
C ASP A 10 -36.04 -10.31 -16.81
N THR A 11 -34.98 -9.81 -16.15
CA THR A 11 -33.60 -10.23 -16.39
C THR A 11 -33.07 -11.25 -15.37
N GLU A 12 -33.84 -11.69 -14.39
CA GLU A 12 -33.38 -12.56 -13.31
C GLU A 12 -32.73 -13.88 -13.82
N ASN A 13 -33.30 -14.49 -14.85
CA ASN A 13 -32.76 -15.72 -15.44
C ASN A 13 -31.41 -15.45 -16.13
N LEU A 14 -31.28 -14.31 -16.81
CA LEU A 14 -30.03 -13.88 -17.43
C LEU A 14 -28.96 -13.59 -16.36
N GLN A 15 -29.32 -12.88 -15.29
CA GLN A 15 -28.42 -12.61 -14.17
C GLN A 15 -27.88 -13.92 -13.57
N LYS A 16 -28.74 -14.91 -13.30
CA LYS A 16 -28.33 -16.21 -12.77
C LYS A 16 -27.41 -16.95 -13.73
N LYS A 17 -27.67 -16.87 -15.03
CA LYS A 17 -26.82 -17.49 -16.06
C LYS A 17 -25.43 -16.85 -16.10
N ILE A 18 -25.39 -15.52 -16.14
CA ILE A 18 -24.14 -14.76 -16.16
C ILE A 18 -23.33 -15.02 -14.87
N PHE A 19 -23.99 -14.99 -13.69
CA PHE A 19 -23.36 -15.26 -12.42
C PHE A 19 -22.68 -16.65 -12.41
N LYS A 20 -23.40 -17.71 -12.82
CA LYS A 20 -22.86 -19.07 -12.89
C LYS A 20 -21.71 -19.18 -13.88
N GLU A 21 -21.80 -18.47 -15.00
CA GLU A 21 -20.72 -18.46 -16.01
C GLU A 21 -19.44 -17.80 -15.46
N ILE A 22 -19.58 -16.64 -14.78
CA ILE A 22 -18.46 -15.94 -14.16
C ILE A 22 -17.86 -16.79 -13.04
N GLU A 23 -18.70 -17.30 -12.13
CA GLU A 23 -18.25 -18.15 -11.01
C GLU A 23 -17.51 -19.41 -11.51
N GLY A 24 -18.02 -20.04 -12.58
CA GLY A 24 -17.38 -21.23 -13.16
C GLY A 24 -16.01 -20.99 -13.83
N ARG A 25 -15.66 -19.71 -14.07
CA ARG A 25 -14.33 -19.31 -14.61
C ARG A 25 -13.31 -18.98 -13.51
N ILE A 26 -13.76 -18.87 -12.26
CA ILE A 26 -12.91 -18.52 -11.14
C ILE A 26 -12.34 -19.80 -10.53
N LYS A 27 -11.03 -19.86 -10.41
CA LYS A 27 -10.37 -20.92 -9.66
C LYS A 27 -10.45 -20.60 -8.17
N LEU A 28 -11.34 -21.30 -7.46
CA LEU A 28 -11.63 -21.03 -6.04
C LEU A 28 -10.49 -21.48 -5.11
N ASP A 29 -9.91 -22.67 -5.37
CA ASP A 29 -8.71 -23.14 -4.68
C ASP A 29 -7.48 -22.71 -5.48
N ASP A 30 -6.84 -21.63 -5.06
CA ASP A 30 -5.71 -21.07 -5.79
C ASP A 30 -4.61 -20.55 -4.85
N GLU A 31 -3.39 -20.50 -5.36
CA GLU A 31 -2.23 -19.95 -4.68
C GLU A 31 -1.47 -19.01 -5.63
N SER A 32 -1.08 -17.85 -5.10
CA SER A 32 -0.20 -16.96 -5.85
C SER A 32 1.21 -17.54 -5.96
N LEU A 33 1.99 -17.06 -6.92
CA LEU A 33 3.42 -17.36 -6.94
C LEU A 33 4.07 -16.79 -5.67
N PRO A 34 5.00 -17.52 -5.03
CA PRO A 34 5.76 -16.99 -3.92
C PRO A 34 6.65 -15.82 -4.37
N PHE A 35 6.72 -14.79 -3.56
CA PHE A 35 7.72 -13.74 -3.68
C PHE A 35 8.64 -13.75 -2.47
N LYS A 36 9.91 -13.46 -2.71
CA LYS A 36 10.93 -13.46 -1.68
C LYS A 36 11.04 -12.09 -1.05
N ASP A 37 10.94 -12.05 0.28
CA ASP A 37 11.30 -10.87 1.06
C ASP A 37 12.16 -11.28 2.26
N LYS A 38 13.33 -10.64 2.40
CA LYS A 38 14.32 -10.90 3.47
C LYS A 38 14.61 -12.39 3.66
N LYS A 39 14.06 -13.00 4.72
CA LYS A 39 14.33 -14.39 5.13
C LYS A 39 13.24 -15.35 4.74
N TYR A 40 12.14 -14.87 4.14
CA TYR A 40 10.96 -15.67 3.86
C TYR A 40 10.52 -15.55 2.40
N ASP A 41 9.89 -16.62 1.92
CA ASP A 41 9.01 -16.61 0.75
C ASP A 41 7.58 -16.42 1.25
N TYR A 42 6.83 -15.49 0.62
CA TYR A 42 5.47 -15.13 0.97
C TYR A 42 4.51 -15.41 -0.19
N TRP A 43 3.32 -15.92 0.11
CA TRP A 43 2.27 -16.10 -0.90
C TRP A 43 0.87 -16.05 -0.28
N THR A 44 -0.12 -15.94 -1.14
CA THR A 44 -1.54 -15.92 -0.78
C THR A 44 -2.20 -17.19 -1.24
N LYS A 45 -3.08 -17.76 -0.41
CA LYS A 45 -3.92 -18.91 -0.72
C LYS A 45 -5.38 -18.57 -0.54
N THR A 46 -6.23 -18.98 -1.50
CA THR A 46 -7.68 -19.00 -1.38
C THR A 46 -8.18 -20.44 -1.33
N THR A 47 -9.33 -20.67 -0.70
CA THR A 47 -9.96 -21.99 -0.62
C THR A 47 -11.43 -21.89 -1.01
N LYS A 48 -11.98 -22.95 -1.58
CA LYS A 48 -13.37 -22.97 -2.05
C LYS A 48 -14.40 -22.71 -0.94
N GLU A 49 -14.11 -23.16 0.27
CA GLU A 49 -14.98 -22.98 1.43
C GLU A 49 -14.80 -21.62 2.13
N GLY A 50 -13.74 -20.87 1.78
CA GLY A 50 -13.42 -19.59 2.37
C GLY A 50 -13.95 -18.41 1.57
N ASN A 51 -14.18 -17.31 2.26
CA ASN A 51 -14.51 -16.01 1.64
C ASN A 51 -13.30 -15.07 1.60
N TYR A 52 -12.27 -15.36 2.39
CA TYR A 52 -11.09 -14.52 2.56
C TYR A 52 -9.82 -15.34 2.35
N SER A 53 -8.77 -14.65 1.91
CA SER A 53 -7.49 -15.29 1.66
C SER A 53 -6.71 -15.57 2.96
N LYS A 54 -5.88 -16.60 2.91
CA LYS A 54 -4.81 -16.87 3.87
C LYS A 54 -3.49 -16.29 3.37
N LYS A 55 -2.70 -15.72 4.25
CA LYS A 55 -1.35 -15.27 3.97
C LYS A 55 -0.36 -16.24 4.59
N LEU A 56 0.45 -16.80 3.74
CA LEU A 56 1.37 -17.87 4.07
C LEU A 56 2.80 -17.37 3.88
N ARG A 57 3.71 -17.91 4.68
CA ARG A 57 5.15 -17.68 4.52
C ARG A 57 5.94 -18.93 4.82
N LYS A 58 7.11 -19.03 4.25
CA LYS A 58 8.05 -20.11 4.50
C LYS A 58 9.46 -19.55 4.62
N LYS A 59 10.15 -19.85 5.71
CA LYS A 59 11.54 -19.42 5.87
C LYS A 59 12.42 -20.10 4.81
N ILE A 60 13.28 -19.32 4.19
CA ILE A 60 14.21 -19.83 3.17
C ILE A 60 15.09 -20.92 3.77
N GLY A 61 15.15 -22.08 3.09
CA GLY A 61 15.85 -23.26 3.58
C GLY A 61 15.09 -24.12 4.59
N SER A 62 13.80 -23.85 4.82
CA SER A 62 12.91 -24.66 5.67
C SER A 62 11.74 -25.18 4.85
N ASP A 63 11.19 -26.35 5.24
CA ASP A 63 9.95 -26.88 4.66
C ASP A 63 8.70 -26.51 5.46
N LYS A 64 8.87 -25.86 6.60
CA LYS A 64 7.76 -25.46 7.46
C LYS A 64 7.04 -24.24 6.87
N ILE A 65 5.77 -24.43 6.52
CA ILE A 65 4.86 -23.37 6.10
C ILE A 65 4.16 -22.80 7.33
N GLU A 66 4.10 -21.46 7.41
CA GLU A 66 3.41 -20.73 8.46
C GLU A 66 2.26 -19.93 7.84
N CYS A 67 1.03 -20.10 8.36
CA CYS A 67 -0.07 -19.19 8.09
C CYS A 67 0.02 -18.06 9.12
N TYR A 68 0.47 -16.89 8.69
CA TYR A 68 0.64 -15.75 9.57
C TYR A 68 -0.60 -14.84 9.63
N PHE A 69 -1.53 -15.01 8.66
CA PHE A 69 -2.84 -14.36 8.68
C PHE A 69 -3.87 -15.26 7.98
N ASP A 70 -4.98 -15.51 8.65
CA ASP A 70 -6.12 -16.27 8.12
C ASP A 70 -7.35 -15.36 8.11
N GLY A 71 -7.72 -14.86 6.92
CA GLY A 71 -8.82 -13.91 6.78
C GLY A 71 -10.18 -14.49 7.20
N ASP A 72 -10.44 -15.78 6.96
CA ASP A 72 -11.69 -16.44 7.39
C ASP A 72 -11.76 -16.58 8.92
N LEU A 73 -10.63 -16.84 9.57
CA LEU A 73 -10.55 -16.89 11.02
C LEU A 73 -10.81 -15.51 11.64
N GLU A 74 -10.23 -14.45 11.08
CA GLU A 74 -10.41 -13.07 11.53
C GLU A 74 -11.84 -12.56 11.30
N ALA A 75 -12.49 -12.99 10.23
CA ALA A 75 -13.86 -12.62 9.87
C ALA A 75 -14.91 -13.35 10.72
N LYS A 76 -14.53 -14.42 11.42
CA LYS A 76 -15.48 -15.29 12.15
C LYS A 76 -16.35 -14.51 13.12
N GLY A 77 -17.67 -14.66 12.97
CA GLY A 77 -18.67 -14.02 13.81
C GLY A 77 -18.96 -12.54 13.51
N LYS A 78 -18.30 -11.97 12.50
CA LYS A 78 -18.53 -10.59 12.07
C LYS A 78 -19.59 -10.54 10.96
N LYS A 79 -20.42 -9.49 10.94
CA LYS A 79 -21.40 -9.26 9.88
C LYS A 79 -20.79 -8.67 8.63
N PHE A 80 -19.73 -7.92 8.79
CA PHE A 80 -18.90 -7.33 7.76
C PHE A 80 -17.44 -7.50 8.16
N PHE A 81 -16.56 -7.70 7.19
CA PHE A 81 -15.13 -7.78 7.41
C PHE A 81 -14.38 -7.36 6.16
N SER A 82 -13.49 -6.42 6.31
CA SER A 82 -12.56 -6.01 5.27
C SER A 82 -11.17 -5.85 5.89
N THR A 83 -10.19 -6.42 5.24
CA THR A 83 -8.77 -6.26 5.62
C THR A 83 -8.20 -5.10 4.83
N GLY A 84 -7.60 -4.13 5.51
CA GLY A 84 -6.78 -3.12 4.90
C GLY A 84 -5.33 -3.60 4.73
N ASP A 85 -4.41 -3.03 5.50
CA ASP A 85 -2.99 -3.35 5.42
C ASP A 85 -2.64 -4.63 6.15
N LEU A 86 -1.54 -5.25 5.69
CA LEU A 86 -0.86 -6.37 6.31
C LEU A 86 0.65 -6.11 6.21
N ALA A 87 1.28 -5.69 7.28
CA ALA A 87 2.68 -5.30 7.32
C ALA A 87 3.45 -6.15 8.35
N VAL A 88 4.37 -6.98 7.87
CA VAL A 88 5.30 -7.74 8.71
C VAL A 88 6.46 -6.83 9.11
N SER A 89 6.87 -6.86 10.38
CA SER A 89 8.03 -6.11 10.88
C SER A 89 9.34 -6.54 10.23
N ASN A 90 10.37 -5.68 10.26
CA ASN A 90 11.65 -5.98 9.61
C ASN A 90 12.39 -7.17 10.23
N ASN A 91 12.14 -7.45 11.51
CA ASN A 91 12.69 -8.61 12.23
C ASN A 91 11.88 -9.90 12.05
N ASP A 92 10.76 -9.86 11.27
CA ASP A 92 9.84 -10.97 11.00
C ASP A 92 9.04 -11.47 12.23
N GLU A 93 9.02 -10.73 13.36
CA GLU A 93 8.39 -11.15 14.61
C GLU A 93 6.94 -10.70 14.78
N PHE A 94 6.59 -9.56 14.18
CA PHE A 94 5.28 -8.94 14.33
C PHE A 94 4.55 -8.81 13.01
N LEU A 95 3.22 -8.91 13.07
CA LEU A 95 2.31 -8.52 12.01
C LEU A 95 1.46 -7.35 12.51
N ALA A 96 1.57 -6.18 11.88
CA ALA A 96 0.60 -5.12 12.03
C ALA A 96 -0.43 -5.23 10.89
N PHE A 97 -1.71 -5.21 11.22
CA PHE A 97 -2.77 -5.32 10.23
C PHE A 97 -3.98 -4.46 10.60
N SER A 98 -4.70 -3.99 9.60
CA SER A 98 -5.86 -3.14 9.79
C SER A 98 -7.14 -3.84 9.33
N VAL A 99 -8.22 -3.65 10.07
CA VAL A 99 -9.53 -4.28 9.82
C VAL A 99 -10.64 -3.26 9.96
N ASP A 100 -11.54 -3.22 8.97
CA ASP A 100 -12.86 -2.61 9.09
C ASP A 100 -13.89 -3.73 9.27
N ASP A 101 -14.59 -3.76 10.40
CA ASP A 101 -15.65 -4.73 10.71
C ASP A 101 -17.06 -4.12 10.73
N LYS A 102 -17.18 -2.86 10.27
CA LYS A 102 -18.43 -2.10 10.24
C LYS A 102 -18.83 -1.62 8.84
N GLY A 103 -17.89 -1.60 7.87
CA GLY A 103 -18.12 -1.11 6.51
C GLY A 103 -18.12 0.42 6.40
N GLY A 104 -17.40 1.09 7.30
CA GLY A 104 -17.31 2.55 7.33
C GLY A 104 -15.95 3.11 6.92
N GLU A 105 -15.02 2.25 6.50
CA GLU A 105 -13.62 2.60 6.20
C GLU A 105 -12.86 3.17 7.41
N TYR A 106 -13.38 2.92 8.62
CA TYR A 106 -12.68 3.15 9.86
C TYR A 106 -12.00 1.85 10.28
N PHE A 107 -10.69 1.85 10.19
CA PHE A 107 -9.91 0.66 10.48
C PHE A 107 -9.47 0.65 11.94
N THR A 108 -9.49 -0.53 12.52
CA THR A 108 -8.78 -0.85 13.75
C THR A 108 -7.46 -1.52 13.38
N ILE A 109 -6.34 -0.95 13.82
CA ILE A 109 -5.02 -1.56 13.68
C ILE A 109 -4.80 -2.51 14.85
N PHE A 110 -4.33 -3.71 14.53
CA PHE A 110 -3.87 -4.71 15.49
C PHE A 110 -2.40 -5.00 15.24
N VAL A 111 -1.62 -5.16 16.30
CA VAL A 111 -0.27 -5.74 16.22
C VAL A 111 -0.28 -7.08 16.88
N ARG A 112 0.16 -8.10 16.16
CA ARG A 112 0.21 -9.50 16.58
C ARG A 112 1.64 -9.99 16.60
N ARG A 113 2.05 -10.67 17.67
CA ARG A 113 3.29 -11.45 17.65
C ARG A 113 3.05 -12.75 16.89
N ILE A 114 3.82 -12.99 15.83
CA ILE A 114 3.58 -14.11 14.91
C ILE A 114 3.85 -15.45 15.58
N GLY A 115 4.87 -15.55 16.45
CA GLY A 115 5.31 -16.80 17.06
C GLY A 115 4.27 -17.48 17.98
N ASP A 116 3.49 -16.69 18.72
CA ASP A 116 2.45 -17.18 19.65
C ASP A 116 1.03 -16.70 19.30
N ASN A 117 0.90 -16.00 18.18
CA ASN A 117 -0.36 -15.44 17.66
C ASN A 117 -1.07 -14.47 18.63
N LYS A 118 -0.33 -13.85 19.55
CA LYS A 118 -0.88 -12.95 20.56
C LYS A 118 -1.01 -11.53 20.04
N ILE A 119 -2.21 -10.95 20.16
CA ILE A 119 -2.41 -9.49 19.94
C ILE A 119 -1.76 -8.74 21.10
N ILE A 120 -0.88 -7.80 20.77
CA ILE A 120 -0.15 -6.98 21.74
C ILE A 120 -0.56 -5.51 21.70
N GLU A 121 -1.10 -5.04 20.57
CA GLU A 121 -1.56 -3.67 20.38
C GLU A 121 -2.91 -3.62 19.68
N LYS A 122 -3.68 -2.57 19.96
CA LYS A 122 -4.93 -2.23 19.28
C LYS A 122 -5.08 -0.72 19.22
N ILE A 123 -5.24 -0.16 18.01
CA ILE A 123 -5.51 1.25 17.78
C ILE A 123 -6.77 1.38 16.95
N GLU A 124 -7.77 2.05 17.48
CA GLU A 124 -9.06 2.26 16.83
C GLU A 124 -9.11 3.57 16.04
N ASP A 125 -10.12 3.72 15.18
CA ASP A 125 -10.43 4.94 14.43
C ASP A 125 -9.25 5.45 13.56
N THR A 126 -8.60 4.53 12.85
CA THR A 126 -7.52 4.83 11.92
C THR A 126 -8.01 4.77 10.46
N ALA A 127 -7.20 5.28 9.54
CA ALA A 127 -7.38 5.11 8.10
C ALA A 127 -6.46 4.02 7.51
N GLY A 128 -5.86 3.17 8.34
CA GLY A 128 -4.87 2.17 7.90
C GLY A 128 -3.56 2.83 7.44
N GLY A 129 -2.91 2.26 6.42
CA GLY A 129 -1.66 2.80 5.85
C GLY A 129 -0.45 2.53 6.74
N ILE A 130 -0.25 1.27 7.14
CA ILE A 130 0.74 0.86 8.14
C ILE A 130 2.12 0.69 7.49
N VAL A 131 3.12 1.40 8.02
CA VAL A 131 4.53 1.27 7.62
C VAL A 131 5.41 1.15 8.87
N TRP A 132 6.13 0.04 9.00
CA TRP A 132 7.04 -0.17 10.12
C TRP A 132 8.23 0.78 10.10
N SER A 133 8.66 1.25 11.28
CA SER A 133 9.99 1.84 11.44
C SER A 133 11.07 0.77 11.23
N TYR A 134 12.24 1.18 10.74
CA TYR A 134 13.32 0.23 10.47
C TYR A 134 13.89 -0.46 11.71
N ASP A 135 13.68 0.11 12.89
CA ASP A 135 14.10 -0.46 14.17
C ASP A 135 13.03 -1.35 14.83
N ASP A 136 11.87 -1.52 14.17
CA ASP A 136 10.72 -2.29 14.64
C ASP A 136 10.15 -1.86 16.00
N LYS A 137 10.51 -0.67 16.48
CA LYS A 137 10.01 -0.14 17.76
C LYS A 137 8.77 0.72 17.62
N SER A 138 8.46 1.11 16.42
CA SER A 138 7.30 1.93 16.08
C SER A 138 6.82 1.61 14.67
N PHE A 139 5.66 2.14 14.32
CA PHE A 139 5.17 2.16 12.96
C PHE A 139 4.42 3.46 12.70
N PHE A 140 4.34 3.83 11.42
CA PHE A 140 3.52 4.94 10.96
C PHE A 140 2.17 4.41 10.51
N TYR A 141 1.15 5.26 10.63
CA TYR A 141 -0.19 4.96 10.14
C TYR A 141 -0.95 6.23 9.78
N ARG A 142 -2.00 6.08 9.00
CA ARG A 142 -2.87 7.19 8.61
C ARG A 142 -4.01 7.36 9.61
N LYS A 143 -4.39 8.61 9.84
CA LYS A 143 -5.57 8.97 10.64
C LYS A 143 -6.48 9.91 9.87
N HIS A 144 -7.78 9.76 10.12
CA HIS A 144 -8.79 10.66 9.58
C HIS A 144 -8.77 12.01 10.33
N ASP A 145 -9.07 13.06 9.60
CA ASP A 145 -9.42 14.36 10.18
C ASP A 145 -10.90 14.40 10.63
N SER A 146 -11.36 15.59 11.06
CA SER A 146 -12.75 15.80 11.48
C SER A 146 -13.79 15.60 10.35
N GLN A 147 -13.36 15.66 9.08
CA GLN A 147 -14.19 15.44 7.89
C GLN A 147 -14.10 14.01 7.36
N LYS A 148 -13.46 13.10 8.11
CA LYS A 148 -13.26 11.69 7.74
C LYS A 148 -12.38 11.48 6.51
N ARG A 149 -11.42 12.38 6.30
CA ARG A 149 -10.42 12.26 5.21
C ARG A 149 -9.08 11.82 5.79
N PRO A 150 -8.35 10.88 5.16
CA PRO A 150 -7.03 10.44 5.63
C PRO A 150 -5.97 11.49 5.31
N ARG A 151 -5.83 12.49 6.18
CA ARG A 151 -4.93 13.64 5.99
C ARG A 151 -3.81 13.74 7.02
N GLN A 152 -3.72 12.79 7.95
CA GLN A 152 -2.69 12.80 8.99
C GLN A 152 -1.86 11.52 8.95
N ILE A 153 -0.55 11.67 9.14
CA ILE A 153 0.40 10.57 9.38
C ILE A 153 0.87 10.68 10.82
N LEU A 154 0.63 9.62 11.59
CA LEU A 154 1.08 9.50 12.98
C LEU A 154 2.12 8.41 13.09
N GLN A 155 3.00 8.55 14.10
CA GLN A 155 3.92 7.51 14.54
C GLN A 155 3.43 6.94 15.88
N HIS A 156 3.20 5.64 15.93
CA HIS A 156 2.90 4.90 17.15
C HIS A 156 4.13 4.14 17.62
N ARG A 157 4.47 4.25 18.90
CA ARG A 157 5.53 3.47 19.52
C ARG A 157 4.94 2.23 20.21
N LEU A 158 5.47 1.06 19.93
CA LEU A 158 5.01 -0.17 20.58
C LEU A 158 5.10 -0.08 22.10
N GLY A 159 4.02 -0.46 22.77
CA GLY A 159 3.89 -0.45 24.23
C GLY A 159 3.49 0.91 24.83
N SER A 160 3.26 1.95 24.01
CA SER A 160 2.70 3.21 24.47
C SER A 160 1.20 3.32 24.17
N PRO A 161 0.45 4.13 24.92
CA PRO A 161 -0.95 4.39 24.55
C PRO A 161 -1.02 5.26 23.28
N SER A 162 -2.02 5.01 22.42
CA SER A 162 -2.20 5.77 21.18
C SER A 162 -2.49 7.27 21.38
N THR A 163 -2.80 7.70 22.59
CA THR A 163 -2.92 9.11 22.96
C THR A 163 -1.58 9.85 22.99
N GLU A 164 -0.47 9.12 23.01
CA GLU A 164 0.91 9.64 22.98
C GLU A 164 1.52 9.61 21.57
N ASP A 165 0.74 9.21 20.55
CA ASP A 165 1.22 9.11 19.18
C ASP A 165 1.63 10.47 18.63
N ILE A 166 2.73 10.47 17.90
CA ILE A 166 3.35 11.69 17.39
C ILE A 166 2.80 12.00 16.01
N LEU A 167 2.24 13.18 15.82
CA LEU A 167 1.87 13.70 14.50
C LEU A 167 3.13 14.02 13.70
N ILE A 168 3.37 13.30 12.62
CA ILE A 168 4.52 13.49 11.72
C ILE A 168 4.17 14.45 10.60
N PHE A 169 2.96 14.33 10.05
CA PHE A 169 2.54 15.15 8.93
C PHE A 169 1.01 15.36 8.95
N GLU A 170 0.60 16.53 8.50
CA GLU A 170 -0.81 16.84 8.29
C GLU A 170 -0.98 17.64 7.00
N GLU A 171 -1.78 17.11 6.06
CA GLU A 171 -2.20 17.82 4.87
C GLU A 171 -3.27 18.86 5.23
N LYS A 172 -3.03 20.12 4.85
CA LYS A 172 -3.91 21.23 5.18
C LYS A 172 -4.96 21.53 4.12
N ASP A 173 -4.70 21.17 2.88
CA ASP A 173 -5.64 21.35 1.78
C ASP A 173 -6.67 20.22 1.77
N GLU A 174 -7.95 20.57 1.95
CA GLU A 174 -9.06 19.62 2.06
C GLU A 174 -9.30 18.77 0.81
N ARG A 175 -8.75 19.17 -0.33
CA ARG A 175 -8.84 18.41 -1.59
C ARG A 175 -7.95 17.16 -1.57
N PHE A 176 -6.87 17.17 -0.79
CA PHE A 176 -5.83 16.15 -0.80
C PHE A 176 -5.99 15.15 0.35
N THR A 177 -5.52 13.96 0.11
CA THR A 177 -5.30 12.92 1.11
C THR A 177 -3.82 12.60 1.19
N CYS A 178 -3.34 11.99 2.27
CA CYS A 178 -1.94 11.61 2.38
C CYS A 178 -1.76 10.10 2.58
N SER A 179 -0.62 9.61 2.13
CA SER A 179 -0.14 8.24 2.37
C SER A 179 1.32 8.27 2.78
N ILE A 180 1.79 7.19 3.39
CA ILE A 180 3.20 6.98 3.74
C ILE A 180 3.67 5.65 3.18
N ASP A 181 4.92 5.59 2.71
CA ASP A 181 5.57 4.39 2.22
C ASP A 181 7.08 4.44 2.45
N THR A 182 7.78 3.40 2.06
CA THR A 182 9.24 3.31 2.06
C THR A 182 9.77 3.33 0.63
N THR A 183 10.97 3.88 0.43
CA THR A 183 11.65 3.79 -0.86
C THR A 183 12.23 2.40 -1.09
N SER A 184 12.42 2.03 -2.35
CA SER A 184 12.99 0.73 -2.76
C SER A 184 14.39 0.46 -2.21
N CYS A 185 15.15 1.48 -1.85
CA CYS A 185 16.46 1.32 -1.18
C CYS A 185 16.34 1.13 0.34
N GLU A 186 15.13 1.19 0.91
CA GLU A 186 14.85 1.06 2.36
C GLU A 186 15.63 2.05 3.24
N LYS A 187 15.97 3.24 2.72
CA LYS A 187 16.67 4.29 3.49
C LYS A 187 15.79 5.47 3.84
N TYR A 188 14.71 5.66 3.12
CA TYR A 188 13.83 6.81 3.28
C TYR A 188 12.38 6.38 3.41
N TYR A 189 11.61 7.19 4.11
CA TYR A 189 10.16 7.19 4.05
C TYR A 189 9.71 8.30 3.14
N THR A 190 8.63 8.08 2.43
CA THR A 190 7.96 9.07 1.59
C THR A 190 6.54 9.31 2.09
N ILE A 191 6.13 10.57 2.13
CA ILE A 191 4.73 10.95 2.34
C ILE A 191 4.26 11.59 1.05
N GLU A 192 3.30 10.96 0.39
CA GLU A 192 2.64 11.52 -0.78
C GLU A 192 1.33 12.15 -0.35
N THR A 193 1.07 13.38 -0.82
CA THR A 193 -0.24 14.01 -0.76
C THR A 193 -0.78 14.12 -2.17
N SER A 194 -2.00 13.67 -2.41
CA SER A 194 -2.56 13.63 -3.76
C SER A 194 -4.07 13.81 -3.79
N GLU A 195 -4.52 14.32 -4.91
CA GLU A 195 -5.87 14.23 -5.44
C GLU A 195 -5.80 13.65 -6.86
N HIS A 196 -6.88 13.64 -7.65
CA HIS A 196 -6.94 12.91 -8.92
C HIS A 196 -5.91 13.36 -9.96
N THR A 197 -5.51 14.61 -9.96
CA THR A 197 -4.71 15.23 -11.02
C THR A 197 -3.42 15.87 -10.53
N THR A 198 -3.26 16.00 -9.22
CA THR A 198 -2.14 16.73 -8.61
C THR A 198 -1.57 15.97 -7.44
N SER A 199 -0.24 15.90 -7.34
CA SER A 199 0.43 15.30 -6.19
C SER A 199 1.61 16.13 -5.69
N GLU A 200 2.03 15.86 -4.46
CA GLU A 200 3.20 16.43 -3.80
C GLU A 200 3.82 15.38 -2.88
N THR A 201 5.12 15.29 -2.85
CA THR A 201 5.82 14.27 -2.05
C THR A 201 6.82 14.91 -1.12
N TYR A 202 6.83 14.40 0.11
CA TYR A 202 7.82 14.69 1.14
C TYR A 202 8.62 13.42 1.43
N TYR A 203 9.83 13.59 1.98
CA TYR A 203 10.66 12.47 2.41
C TYR A 203 11.40 12.79 3.70
N PHE A 204 11.82 11.77 4.42
CA PHE A 204 12.77 11.85 5.54
C PHE A 204 13.60 10.57 5.64
N HIS A 205 14.81 10.69 6.19
CA HIS A 205 15.70 9.55 6.31
C HIS A 205 15.36 8.71 7.54
N LYS A 206 15.51 7.39 7.43
CA LYS A 206 15.18 6.42 8.50
C LYS A 206 15.95 6.61 9.81
N ASP A 207 17.16 7.17 9.74
CA ASP A 207 18.05 7.36 10.89
C ASP A 207 17.91 8.75 11.53
N GLU A 208 16.94 9.58 11.08
CA GLU A 208 16.67 10.86 11.72
C GLU A 208 16.10 10.62 13.13
N LYS A 209 16.65 11.36 14.13
CA LYS A 209 16.18 11.25 15.52
C LYS A 209 14.78 11.84 15.71
N LYS A 210 14.44 12.81 14.91
CA LYS A 210 13.13 13.43 14.80
C LYS A 210 12.76 13.47 13.33
N PHE A 211 11.67 12.82 12.99
CA PHE A 211 11.23 12.75 11.61
C PHE A 211 10.63 14.10 11.18
N GLU A 212 11.33 14.79 10.29
CA GLU A 212 10.91 16.08 9.73
C GLU A 212 10.76 15.95 8.22
N PRO A 213 9.51 15.80 7.71
CA PRO A 213 9.27 15.62 6.28
C PRO A 213 9.78 16.81 5.47
N LYS A 214 10.64 16.56 4.48
CA LYS A 214 11.22 17.56 3.57
C LYS A 214 10.53 17.47 2.23
N LEU A 215 10.03 18.62 1.74
CA LEU A 215 9.38 18.71 0.45
C LEU A 215 10.37 18.41 -0.68
N VAL A 216 9.95 17.60 -1.66
CA VAL A 216 10.73 17.28 -2.87
C VAL A 216 10.52 18.34 -3.94
N LEU A 217 9.32 18.46 -4.46
CA LEU A 217 8.90 19.48 -5.42
C LEU A 217 7.52 20.01 -4.99
N LYS A 218 7.34 21.31 -5.06
CA LYS A 218 6.05 21.93 -4.78
C LYS A 218 5.02 21.46 -5.82
N ARG A 219 3.79 21.16 -5.37
CA ARG A 219 2.68 20.80 -6.24
C ARG A 219 2.36 21.90 -7.25
N GLU A 220 1.99 21.47 -8.45
CA GLU A 220 1.49 22.31 -9.54
C GLU A 220 0.18 21.67 -10.00
N ASP A 221 -0.87 22.47 -10.20
CA ASP A 221 -2.18 21.93 -10.62
C ASP A 221 -2.06 21.16 -11.94
N GLY A 222 -2.61 19.95 -11.97
CA GLY A 222 -2.53 19.06 -13.13
C GLY A 222 -1.23 18.25 -13.23
N ILE A 223 -0.29 18.42 -12.31
CA ILE A 223 0.97 17.67 -12.31
C ILE A 223 0.93 16.59 -11.23
N LEU A 224 1.10 15.37 -11.69
CA LEU A 224 1.30 14.18 -10.87
C LEU A 224 2.77 13.83 -10.83
N TYR A 225 3.27 13.45 -9.67
CA TYR A 225 4.55 12.78 -9.56
C TYR A 225 4.63 11.86 -8.34
N SER A 226 5.40 10.80 -8.47
CA SER A 226 5.79 9.91 -7.39
C SER A 226 7.31 9.86 -7.26
N LEU A 227 7.81 9.59 -6.06
CA LEU A 227 9.23 9.55 -5.73
C LEU A 227 9.63 8.15 -5.30
N ASP A 228 10.78 7.69 -5.79
CA ASP A 228 11.47 6.52 -5.24
C ASP A 228 12.98 6.77 -5.16
N SER A 229 13.69 5.94 -4.40
CA SER A 229 15.15 5.99 -4.30
C SER A 229 15.74 4.59 -4.39
N PHE A 230 16.76 4.44 -5.25
CA PHE A 230 17.47 3.20 -5.44
C PHE A 230 18.92 3.46 -5.90
N ASP A 231 19.85 2.68 -5.40
CA ASP A 231 21.27 2.66 -5.78
C ASP A 231 21.93 4.06 -5.86
N GLY A 232 21.68 4.90 -4.86
CA GLY A 232 22.28 6.24 -4.75
C GLY A 232 21.61 7.32 -5.59
N TYR A 233 20.46 7.02 -6.20
CA TYR A 233 19.68 7.97 -7.00
C TYR A 233 18.25 8.10 -6.50
N TRP A 234 17.69 9.31 -6.67
CA TRP A 234 16.28 9.57 -6.64
C TRP A 234 15.68 9.43 -8.05
N TYR A 235 14.45 8.96 -8.11
CA TYR A 235 13.67 8.82 -9.33
C TYR A 235 12.32 9.48 -9.14
N ILE A 236 11.90 10.30 -10.12
CA ILE A 236 10.57 10.90 -10.19
C ILE A 236 9.88 10.39 -11.45
N HIS A 237 8.72 9.77 -11.31
CA HIS A 237 7.80 9.46 -12.38
C HIS A 237 6.76 10.58 -12.43
N THR A 238 6.63 11.30 -13.56
CA THR A 238 5.80 12.51 -13.64
C THR A 238 5.25 12.76 -15.05
N ASN A 239 4.10 13.44 -15.10
CA ASN A 239 3.53 13.98 -16.32
C ASN A 239 3.97 15.43 -16.61
N LYS A 240 4.87 16.01 -15.83
CA LYS A 240 5.36 17.39 -16.07
C LYS A 240 6.08 17.47 -17.41
N ASP A 241 5.58 18.33 -18.33
CA ASP A 241 6.04 18.46 -19.71
C ASP A 241 6.08 17.09 -20.45
N ALA A 242 5.14 16.20 -20.15
CA ALA A 242 5.11 14.83 -20.66
C ALA A 242 3.71 14.22 -20.51
N GLU A 243 2.84 14.36 -21.52
CA GLU A 243 1.46 13.85 -21.50
C GLU A 243 1.41 12.36 -21.16
N ASP A 244 2.32 11.55 -21.71
CA ASP A 244 2.43 10.10 -21.49
C ASP A 244 3.44 9.75 -20.38
N PHE A 245 3.73 10.67 -19.47
CA PHE A 245 4.70 10.57 -18.38
C PHE A 245 6.16 10.42 -18.87
N LYS A 246 7.07 10.63 -17.96
CA LYS A 246 8.51 10.43 -18.07
C LYS A 246 9.11 10.08 -16.71
N ILE A 247 10.38 9.66 -16.69
CA ILE A 247 11.10 9.41 -15.45
C ILE A 247 12.33 10.31 -15.41
N LEU A 248 12.41 11.11 -14.36
CA LEU A 248 13.58 11.92 -14.02
C LEU A 248 14.45 11.18 -13.02
N ARG A 249 15.73 11.48 -13.00
CA ARG A 249 16.70 10.97 -12.04
C ARG A 249 17.66 12.05 -11.58
N CYS A 250 18.06 12.02 -10.31
CA CYS A 250 19.20 12.79 -9.79
C CYS A 250 19.97 12.01 -8.72
N PRO A 251 21.26 12.29 -8.45
CA PRO A 251 21.97 11.72 -7.31
C PRO A 251 21.32 12.10 -5.98
N ASN A 252 21.37 11.21 -4.98
CA ASN A 252 20.71 11.45 -3.67
C ASN A 252 21.24 12.68 -2.93
N ASP A 253 22.50 13.06 -3.17
CA ASP A 253 23.12 14.25 -2.61
C ASP A 253 22.86 15.55 -3.39
N LYS A 254 22.17 15.48 -4.55
CA LYS A 254 21.93 16.60 -5.47
C LYS A 254 20.47 16.65 -5.94
N MET A 255 19.53 16.65 -5.02
CA MET A 255 18.08 16.56 -5.31
C MET A 255 17.54 17.64 -6.28
N ASN A 256 18.28 18.69 -6.55
CA ASN A 256 17.87 19.73 -7.52
C ASN A 256 18.42 19.53 -8.94
N ASP A 257 19.28 18.52 -9.18
CA ASP A 257 19.89 18.25 -10.51
C ASP A 257 19.13 17.14 -11.25
N TRP A 258 17.83 17.35 -11.46
CA TRP A 258 16.96 16.41 -12.15
C TRP A 258 17.25 16.34 -13.65
N LYS A 259 17.43 15.14 -14.19
CA LYS A 259 17.67 14.87 -15.61
C LYS A 259 16.76 13.76 -16.10
N ASP A 260 16.39 13.80 -17.37
CA ASP A 260 15.63 12.73 -17.97
C ASP A 260 16.42 11.41 -17.90
N PHE A 261 15.83 10.42 -17.27
CA PHE A 261 16.31 9.03 -17.24
C PHE A 261 15.57 8.18 -18.28
N VAL A 262 14.24 8.32 -18.32
CA VAL A 262 13.38 7.81 -19.37
C VAL A 262 12.61 9.00 -19.92
N PRO A 263 12.98 9.53 -21.11
CA PRO A 263 12.30 10.67 -21.71
C PRO A 263 10.88 10.30 -22.14
N ALA A 264 10.01 11.28 -22.19
CA ALA A 264 8.66 11.14 -22.73
C ALA A 264 8.69 10.64 -24.18
N LYS A 265 7.73 9.77 -24.51
CA LYS A 265 7.56 9.24 -25.86
C LYS A 265 6.09 9.27 -26.23
N SER A 266 5.72 10.10 -27.19
CA SER A 266 4.33 10.24 -27.65
C SER A 266 3.71 8.88 -28.00
N GLY A 267 2.49 8.62 -27.54
CA GLY A 267 1.76 7.38 -27.76
C GLY A 267 2.30 6.18 -26.97
N THR A 268 3.19 6.42 -25.99
CA THR A 268 3.70 5.40 -25.09
C THR A 268 3.58 5.89 -23.65
N LEU A 269 2.55 5.44 -22.96
CA LEU A 269 2.38 5.73 -21.54
C LEU A 269 3.50 5.05 -20.75
N ILE A 270 4.39 5.84 -20.18
CA ILE A 270 5.45 5.35 -19.31
C ILE A 270 4.83 5.02 -17.94
N GLY A 271 4.91 3.76 -17.53
CA GLY A 271 4.52 3.32 -16.21
C GLY A 271 5.65 3.50 -15.19
N GLY A 272 5.47 2.91 -14.01
CA GLY A 272 6.46 2.97 -12.94
C GLY A 272 7.72 2.14 -13.21
N LEU A 273 8.68 2.30 -12.30
CA LEU A 273 9.88 1.47 -12.21
C LEU A 273 9.71 0.42 -11.10
N THR A 274 10.25 -0.77 -11.34
CA THR A 274 10.48 -1.78 -10.29
C THR A 274 11.97 -2.02 -10.17
N PHE A 275 12.49 -1.83 -8.97
CA PHE A 275 13.92 -1.96 -8.70
C PHE A 275 14.24 -3.36 -8.16
N LEU A 276 15.15 -4.04 -8.83
CA LEU A 276 15.71 -5.32 -8.42
C LEU A 276 17.22 -5.17 -8.24
N LYS A 277 17.83 -6.05 -7.47
CA LYS A 277 19.27 -5.97 -7.14
C LYS A 277 20.21 -5.65 -8.32
N LYS A 278 19.91 -6.12 -9.52
CA LYS A 278 20.72 -5.96 -10.73
C LYS A 278 19.97 -5.38 -11.92
N TRP A 279 18.69 -5.07 -11.77
CA TRP A 279 17.82 -4.68 -12.87
C TRP A 279 16.89 -3.56 -12.44
N ILE A 280 16.61 -2.68 -13.36
CA ILE A 280 15.50 -1.74 -13.28
C ILE A 280 14.51 -2.17 -14.36
N ILE A 281 13.31 -2.53 -13.94
CA ILE A 281 12.23 -2.94 -14.84
C ILE A 281 11.33 -1.73 -15.02
N ARG A 282 11.05 -1.39 -16.27
CA ARG A 282 10.10 -0.36 -16.65
C ARG A 282 8.86 -0.98 -17.25
N SER A 283 7.68 -0.59 -16.79
CA SER A 283 6.42 -0.89 -17.46
C SER A 283 6.02 0.23 -18.42
N GLU A 284 5.41 -0.10 -19.53
CA GLU A 284 4.84 0.88 -20.46
C GLU A 284 3.58 0.31 -21.15
N ILE A 285 2.71 1.20 -21.64
CA ILE A 285 1.58 0.83 -22.48
C ILE A 285 1.74 1.54 -23.83
N SER A 286 1.71 0.77 -24.90
CA SER A 286 1.80 1.29 -26.28
C SER A 286 0.88 0.48 -27.17
N ASN A 287 0.07 1.16 -28.00
CA ASN A 287 -0.97 0.53 -28.82
C ASN A 287 -1.93 -0.36 -27.98
N ALA A 288 -2.34 0.13 -26.82
CA ALA A 288 -3.20 -0.56 -25.85
C ALA A 288 -2.62 -1.89 -25.31
N LEU A 289 -1.33 -2.17 -25.51
CA LEU A 289 -0.65 -3.37 -25.01
C LEU A 289 0.36 -3.01 -23.94
N SER A 290 0.30 -3.71 -22.81
CA SER A 290 1.31 -3.61 -21.75
C SER A 290 2.62 -4.23 -22.22
N LYS A 291 3.73 -3.59 -21.88
CA LYS A 291 5.11 -4.01 -22.17
C LYS A 291 5.98 -3.87 -20.93
N VAL A 292 7.04 -4.64 -20.90
CA VAL A 292 8.07 -4.64 -19.85
C VAL A 292 9.44 -4.57 -20.50
#